data_82b971770bbae7a4114f1016002474aa
#
_entry.id   82b971770bbae7a4114f1016002474aa
#
_cell.length_a   1.000
_cell.length_b   1.000
_cell.length_c   1.000
_cell.angle_alpha   90.00
_cell.angle_beta   90.00
_cell.angle_gamma   90.00
#
_symmetry.space_group_name_H-M   'P 1'
#
loop_
_entity.id
_entity.type
_entity.pdbx_description
1 polymer ?
#
loop_
_entity_poly.entity_id
_entity_poly.type
_entity_poly.pdbx_seq_one_letter_code
_entity_poly.pdbx_strand_id
1 'polypeptide(L)'
;MSNSKSTDRRTFMACCVCAGCAGVLGAAESSSRNAKPLKDMTLTSDSAEGSKTTDKKNFDFAYCGIYCTACALHLTGDKKGKKCKGCTHPAMESKCAIFTCAKKKKVANCGLCESFDTCEKLTKHHEKPLYRQVARRTCEKIRKDGIEVVAAEQKTRWTCKSCNKLFPWNTTGSCPHCKKAVEALSDKEA
;
A
#
# COMPACT_ATOMS: atom_id res chain seq x y z
N MET A 1 -37.48 13.61 36.93
CA MET A 1 -36.65 13.16 38.06
C MET A 1 -35.23 12.95 37.56
N SER A 2 -34.40 13.80 38.08
CA SER A 2 -32.98 13.98 37.82
C SER A 2 -32.14 12.76 38.18
N ASN A 3 -31.08 12.46 37.41
CA ASN A 3 -29.82 12.15 38.04
C ASN A 3 -28.65 12.34 37.08
N SER A 4 -27.96 13.43 37.26
CA SER A 4 -26.63 13.71 36.80
C SER A 4 -25.63 12.94 37.66
N LYS A 5 -24.61 12.30 37.04
CA LYS A 5 -23.36 11.97 37.72
C LYS A 5 -22.18 12.36 36.83
N SER A 6 -21.63 13.48 37.20
CA SER A 6 -20.26 13.92 36.91
C SER A 6 -19.28 13.09 37.73
N THR A 7 -18.19 12.67 37.15
CA THR A 7 -16.91 12.29 37.79
C THR A 7 -15.82 12.40 36.75
N ASP A 8 -15.06 13.32 36.82
CA ASP A 8 -13.92 13.80 37.59
C ASP A 8 -12.57 13.45 36.87
N ARG A 9 -11.87 14.55 36.58
CA ARG A 9 -10.54 14.60 36.02
C ARG A 9 -9.53 14.09 37.05
N ARG A 10 -8.60 13.24 36.65
CA ARG A 10 -7.30 13.16 37.33
C ARG A 10 -6.17 13.19 36.32
N THR A 11 -5.55 14.32 36.34
CA THR A 11 -4.21 14.67 35.92
C THR A 11 -3.18 13.76 36.59
N PHE A 12 -2.33 13.13 35.80
CA PHE A 12 -1.06 12.63 36.32
C PHE A 12 0.08 13.21 35.45
N MET A 13 0.64 14.27 35.95
CA MET A 13 2.02 14.67 35.66
C MET A 13 2.94 13.72 36.43
N ALA A 14 3.93 13.17 35.79
CA ALA A 14 5.14 12.70 36.44
C ALA A 14 6.34 13.02 35.56
N CYS A 15 7.10 14.03 35.96
CA CYS A 15 8.46 14.29 35.56
C CYS A 15 9.38 13.12 35.91
N CYS A 16 10.26 12.75 35.02
CA CYS A 16 11.53 12.18 35.41
C CYS A 16 12.64 12.83 34.57
N VAL A 17 13.28 13.79 35.23
CA VAL A 17 14.61 14.30 34.88
C VAL A 17 15.61 13.28 35.42
N CYS A 18 16.49 12.76 34.58
CA CYS A 18 17.72 12.13 35.00
C CYS A 18 18.87 12.70 34.17
N ALA A 19 19.69 13.43 34.88
CA ALA A 19 20.96 14.01 34.44
C ALA A 19 22.06 12.95 34.50
N GLY A 20 23.01 13.07 33.58
CA GLY A 20 24.42 12.84 33.87
C GLY A 20 24.96 11.44 33.54
N CYS A 21 25.86 11.38 32.57
CA CYS A 21 27.19 10.84 32.76
C CYS A 21 28.11 11.29 31.62
N ALA A 22 29.13 11.99 32.01
CA ALA A 22 30.23 12.46 31.20
C ALA A 22 31.30 11.38 31.03
N GLY A 23 32.01 11.50 29.92
CA GLY A 23 33.43 11.14 29.85
C GLY A 23 33.76 9.75 29.36
N VAL A 24 34.42 9.66 28.20
CA VAL A 24 35.82 9.20 28.10
C VAL A 24 36.35 9.62 26.72
N LEU A 25 37.39 10.44 26.75
CA LEU A 25 38.29 10.72 25.63
C LEU A 25 39.24 9.52 25.46
N GLY A 26 39.33 8.99 24.24
CA GLY A 26 40.35 8.02 23.85
C GLY A 26 40.89 8.41 22.48
N ALA A 27 42.08 9.01 22.48
CA ALA A 27 42.85 9.36 21.29
C ALA A 27 43.75 8.21 20.86
N ALA A 28 44.25 8.35 19.63
CA ALA A 28 45.30 7.60 18.93
C ALA A 28 44.82 6.30 18.23
N GLU A 29 45.19 5.98 16.97
CA GLU A 29 46.45 6.23 16.27
C GLU A 29 46.24 6.13 14.74
N SER A 30 47.01 6.95 14.07
CA SER A 30 47.25 6.98 12.65
C SER A 30 47.83 5.66 12.11
N SER A 31 47.29 5.07 11.06
CA SER A 31 48.02 4.16 10.20
C SER A 31 47.78 4.52 8.74
N SER A 32 48.71 5.28 8.22
CA SER A 32 48.95 5.54 6.81
C SER A 32 49.37 4.24 6.12
N ARG A 33 48.62 3.77 5.13
CA ARG A 33 49.18 2.90 4.08
C ARG A 33 48.46 3.03 2.74
N ASN A 34 49.19 3.60 1.77
CA ASN A 34 49.16 3.34 0.35
C ASN A 34 47.85 3.45 -0.42
N ALA A 35 47.67 4.65 -0.96
CA ALA A 35 46.86 4.89 -2.15
C ALA A 35 47.59 4.40 -3.39
N LYS A 36 47.07 3.40 -4.11
CA LYS A 36 47.42 3.14 -5.50
C LYS A 36 46.56 4.07 -6.37
N PRO A 37 47.14 4.65 -7.43
CA PRO A 37 46.39 5.50 -8.37
C PRO A 37 45.45 4.63 -9.20
N LEU A 38 44.13 4.92 -9.15
CA LEU A 38 43.18 4.39 -10.10
C LEU A 38 43.37 5.08 -11.44
N LYS A 39 43.66 4.28 -12.42
CA LYS A 39 43.74 4.66 -13.83
C LYS A 39 42.35 5.10 -14.31
N ASP A 40 42.36 6.23 -14.97
CA ASP A 40 41.48 6.72 -16.01
C ASP A 40 40.42 5.69 -16.50
N MET A 41 39.15 5.92 -16.10
CA MET A 41 38.00 5.32 -16.76
C MET A 41 37.22 6.44 -17.45
N THR A 42 37.55 6.59 -18.73
CA THR A 42 36.77 7.33 -19.72
C THR A 42 35.28 7.05 -19.55
N LEU A 43 34.51 8.11 -19.23
CA LEU A 43 33.07 8.14 -19.33
C LEU A 43 32.66 8.06 -20.80
N THR A 44 32.32 6.89 -21.26
CA THR A 44 31.55 6.74 -22.49
C THR A 44 30.10 7.05 -22.16
N SER A 45 29.63 8.16 -22.67
CA SER A 45 28.21 8.54 -22.74
C SER A 45 27.51 7.59 -23.72
N ASP A 46 26.96 6.51 -23.23
CA ASP A 46 26.05 5.67 -24.01
C ASP A 46 24.60 6.05 -23.68
N SER A 47 24.07 6.68 -24.66
CA SER A 47 22.70 6.80 -25.14
C SER A 47 21.61 6.10 -24.32
N ALA A 48 20.61 6.91 -23.98
CA ALA A 48 19.30 6.50 -23.53
C ALA A 48 18.67 5.44 -24.45
N GLU A 49 18.83 4.18 -24.11
CA GLU A 49 17.96 3.14 -24.62
C GLU A 49 16.66 3.15 -23.85
N GLY A 50 15.62 3.53 -24.59
CA GLY A 50 14.25 3.51 -24.12
C GLY A 50 13.91 2.15 -23.51
N SER A 51 13.67 2.15 -22.21
CA SER A 51 13.08 1.03 -21.51
C SER A 51 11.75 0.72 -22.19
N LYS A 52 11.75 -0.29 -23.06
CA LYS A 52 10.55 -1.02 -23.45
C LYS A 52 9.95 -1.57 -22.17
N THR A 53 9.03 -0.81 -21.58
CA THR A 53 8.15 -1.32 -20.54
C THR A 53 7.35 -2.45 -21.18
N THR A 54 7.84 -3.67 -20.99
CA THR A 54 7.06 -4.87 -21.20
C THR A 54 5.78 -4.67 -20.38
N ASP A 55 4.63 -4.74 -21.05
CA ASP A 55 3.28 -4.77 -20.48
C ASP A 55 3.14 -6.00 -19.55
N LYS A 56 3.84 -6.00 -18.42
CA LYS A 56 3.46 -6.77 -17.25
C LYS A 56 2.19 -6.10 -16.75
N LYS A 57 1.05 -6.59 -17.27
CA LYS A 57 -0.29 -6.28 -16.77
C LYS A 57 -0.21 -6.19 -15.26
N ASN A 58 -0.24 -4.97 -14.73
CA ASN A 58 -0.22 -4.75 -13.30
C ASN A 58 -1.57 -5.18 -12.74
N PHE A 59 -1.68 -6.49 -12.44
CA PHE A 59 -2.90 -7.15 -11.98
C PHE A 59 -3.21 -6.85 -10.52
N ASP A 60 -2.25 -6.23 -9.80
CA ASP A 60 -2.35 -6.07 -8.36
C ASP A 60 -3.47 -5.13 -7.96
N PHE A 61 -3.65 -4.03 -8.68
CA PHE A 61 -4.67 -3.04 -8.36
C PHE A 61 -5.70 -2.84 -9.48
N ALA A 62 -6.95 -2.60 -9.07
CA ALA A 62 -7.92 -1.91 -9.89
C ALA A 62 -7.48 -0.46 -10.11
N TYR A 63 -7.92 0.18 -11.18
CA TYR A 63 -7.66 1.61 -11.41
C TYR A 63 -8.09 2.49 -10.22
N CYS A 64 -9.15 2.10 -9.50
CA CYS A 64 -9.68 2.81 -8.33
C CYS A 64 -8.93 2.51 -7.02
N GLY A 65 -7.82 1.76 -7.04
CA GLY A 65 -7.02 1.47 -5.86
C GLY A 65 -7.40 0.20 -5.08
N ILE A 66 -8.44 -0.53 -5.49
CA ILE A 66 -8.75 -1.82 -4.86
C ILE A 66 -7.64 -2.81 -5.16
N TYR A 67 -7.09 -3.47 -4.12
CA TYR A 67 -6.09 -4.52 -4.28
C TYR A 67 -6.74 -5.82 -4.77
N CYS A 68 -6.60 -6.10 -6.06
CA CYS A 68 -7.27 -7.21 -6.73
C CYS A 68 -6.66 -8.57 -6.36
N THR A 69 -5.36 -8.63 -6.10
CA THR A 69 -4.65 -9.88 -5.77
C THR A 69 -5.18 -10.57 -4.52
N ALA A 70 -5.67 -9.81 -3.53
CA ALA A 70 -6.34 -10.36 -2.34
C ALA A 70 -7.87 -10.19 -2.38
N CYS A 71 -8.47 -9.98 -3.54
CA CYS A 71 -9.92 -9.91 -3.67
C CYS A 71 -10.55 -11.32 -3.58
N ALA A 72 -11.61 -11.48 -2.78
CA ALA A 72 -12.30 -12.75 -2.63
C ALA A 72 -12.76 -13.33 -3.97
N LEU A 73 -13.38 -12.52 -4.84
CA LEU A 73 -13.81 -12.96 -6.16
C LEU A 73 -12.65 -13.40 -7.07
N HIS A 74 -11.46 -12.88 -6.85
CA HIS A 74 -10.26 -13.28 -7.58
C HIS A 74 -9.65 -14.57 -7.02
N LEU A 75 -9.57 -14.69 -5.71
CA LEU A 75 -8.96 -15.83 -5.03
C LEU A 75 -9.87 -17.07 -5.03
N THR A 76 -11.13 -16.89 -4.66
CA THR A 76 -12.07 -17.99 -4.44
C THR A 76 -13.15 -18.12 -5.50
N GLY A 77 -13.46 -17.06 -6.24
CA GLY A 77 -14.54 -17.02 -7.21
C GLY A 77 -15.88 -16.59 -6.62
N ASP A 78 -16.89 -16.54 -7.46
CA ASP A 78 -18.28 -16.29 -7.09
C ASP A 78 -18.97 -17.57 -6.55
N LYS A 79 -20.27 -17.48 -6.25
CA LYS A 79 -21.08 -18.62 -5.77
C LYS A 79 -21.11 -19.82 -6.75
N LYS A 80 -20.75 -19.60 -8.02
CA LYS A 80 -20.65 -20.63 -9.07
C LYS A 80 -19.20 -21.05 -9.31
N GLY A 81 -18.26 -20.63 -8.49
CA GLY A 81 -16.82 -20.91 -8.60
C GLY A 81 -16.11 -20.14 -9.73
N LYS A 82 -16.78 -19.21 -10.42
CA LYS A 82 -16.17 -18.43 -11.50
C LYS A 82 -15.29 -17.33 -10.92
N LYS A 83 -14.00 -17.42 -11.19
CA LYS A 83 -13.01 -16.43 -10.71
C LYS A 83 -13.07 -15.13 -11.51
N CYS A 84 -12.93 -14.01 -10.80
CA CYS A 84 -12.78 -12.70 -11.41
C CYS A 84 -11.43 -12.60 -12.13
N LYS A 85 -11.45 -12.07 -13.35
CA LYS A 85 -10.23 -11.85 -14.16
C LYS A 85 -9.46 -10.58 -13.77
N GLY A 86 -9.90 -9.88 -12.72
CA GLY A 86 -9.35 -8.60 -12.26
C GLY A 86 -10.07 -7.40 -12.85
N CYS A 87 -10.03 -6.28 -12.11
CA CYS A 87 -10.73 -5.05 -12.51
C CYS A 87 -10.04 -4.29 -13.65
N THR A 88 -8.84 -4.69 -14.06
CA THR A 88 -8.13 -4.15 -15.23
C THR A 88 -8.39 -4.94 -16.51
N HIS A 89 -9.15 -6.05 -16.41
CA HIS A 89 -9.48 -6.87 -17.58
C HIS A 89 -10.43 -6.13 -18.55
N PRO A 90 -10.24 -6.23 -19.87
CA PRO A 90 -11.06 -5.53 -20.88
C PRO A 90 -12.58 -5.70 -20.74
N ALA A 91 -13.04 -6.85 -20.23
CA ALA A 91 -14.46 -7.09 -19.96
C ALA A 91 -15.09 -6.12 -18.93
N MET A 92 -14.28 -5.30 -18.26
CA MET A 92 -14.74 -4.25 -17.35
C MET A 92 -15.03 -2.92 -18.06
N GLU A 93 -14.67 -2.75 -19.31
CA GLU A 93 -14.78 -1.50 -20.05
C GLU A 93 -16.21 -0.97 -20.12
N SER A 94 -17.19 -1.83 -20.40
CA SER A 94 -18.61 -1.48 -20.41
C SER A 94 -19.28 -1.43 -19.05
N LYS A 95 -18.58 -1.86 -17.96
CA LYS A 95 -19.18 -2.06 -16.64
C LYS A 95 -18.68 -1.08 -15.59
N CYS A 96 -17.57 -0.39 -15.84
CA CYS A 96 -16.93 0.45 -14.86
C CYS A 96 -16.49 1.79 -15.46
N ALA A 97 -17.18 2.87 -15.07
CA ALA A 97 -16.87 4.22 -15.53
C ALA A 97 -15.45 4.68 -15.14
N ILE A 98 -14.89 4.16 -14.04
CA ILE A 98 -13.52 4.45 -13.62
C ILE A 98 -12.53 3.77 -14.57
N PHE A 99 -12.78 2.50 -14.92
CA PHE A 99 -11.99 1.77 -15.92
C PHE A 99 -11.91 2.55 -17.25
N THR A 100 -13.08 2.91 -17.79
CA THR A 100 -13.17 3.65 -19.06
C THR A 100 -12.41 4.98 -19.00
N CYS A 101 -12.57 5.71 -17.89
CA CYS A 101 -11.87 6.97 -17.66
C CYS A 101 -10.35 6.79 -17.58
N ALA A 102 -9.87 5.82 -16.81
CA ALA A 102 -8.45 5.54 -16.64
C ALA A 102 -7.78 5.11 -17.95
N LYS A 103 -8.47 4.26 -18.73
CA LYS A 103 -8.02 3.86 -20.07
C LYS A 103 -7.90 5.05 -21.01
N LYS A 104 -8.94 5.92 -21.04
CA LYS A 104 -8.93 7.15 -21.87
C LYS A 104 -7.77 8.08 -21.47
N LYS A 105 -7.51 8.23 -20.18
CA LYS A 105 -6.41 9.06 -19.64
C LYS A 105 -5.06 8.37 -19.67
N LYS A 106 -4.99 7.09 -20.06
CA LYS A 106 -3.76 6.28 -20.12
C LYS A 106 -3.00 6.23 -18.80
N VAL A 107 -3.72 6.21 -17.66
CA VAL A 107 -3.12 6.11 -16.33
C VAL A 107 -3.16 4.66 -15.83
N ALA A 108 -2.10 4.20 -15.19
CA ALA A 108 -2.03 2.85 -14.62
C ALA A 108 -2.89 2.72 -13.36
N ASN A 109 -3.07 3.80 -12.61
CA ASN A 109 -3.91 3.87 -11.42
C ASN A 109 -4.45 5.29 -11.25
N CYS A 110 -5.65 5.45 -10.67
CA CYS A 110 -6.25 6.76 -10.44
C CYS A 110 -5.43 7.65 -9.49
N GLY A 111 -4.65 7.06 -8.58
CA GLY A 111 -3.70 7.79 -7.74
C GLY A 111 -2.64 8.56 -8.54
N LEU A 112 -2.29 8.08 -9.74
CA LEU A 112 -1.34 8.72 -10.65
C LEU A 112 -1.99 9.72 -11.61
N CYS A 113 -3.32 9.92 -11.51
CA CYS A 113 -4.04 10.87 -12.34
C CYS A 113 -3.86 12.30 -11.80
N GLU A 114 -3.56 13.25 -12.67
CA GLU A 114 -3.46 14.67 -12.29
C GLU A 114 -4.73 15.21 -11.60
N SER A 115 -5.90 14.77 -12.07
CA SER A 115 -7.20 15.17 -11.50
C SER A 115 -7.64 14.30 -10.32
N PHE A 116 -6.74 13.60 -9.64
CA PHE A 116 -7.11 12.68 -8.56
C PHE A 116 -7.88 13.37 -7.43
N ASP A 117 -7.38 14.51 -6.97
CA ASP A 117 -7.93 15.22 -5.81
C ASP A 117 -9.30 15.82 -6.07
N THR A 118 -9.57 16.23 -7.31
CA THR A 118 -10.84 16.87 -7.74
C THR A 118 -11.78 15.91 -8.48
N CYS A 119 -11.47 14.62 -8.52
CA CYS A 119 -12.23 13.65 -9.31
C CYS A 119 -13.54 13.22 -8.62
N GLU A 120 -14.66 13.86 -8.94
CA GLU A 120 -15.98 13.51 -8.40
C GLU A 120 -16.38 12.05 -8.61
N LYS A 121 -16.04 11.46 -9.78
CA LYS A 121 -16.35 10.04 -10.05
C LYS A 121 -15.67 9.12 -9.06
N LEU A 122 -14.41 9.43 -8.75
CA LEU A 122 -13.62 8.63 -7.81
C LEU A 122 -14.09 8.86 -6.37
N THR A 123 -14.38 10.10 -6.00
CA THR A 123 -14.94 10.47 -4.69
C THR A 123 -16.24 9.72 -4.43
N LYS A 124 -17.22 9.81 -5.32
CA LYS A 124 -18.49 9.06 -5.21
C LYS A 124 -18.28 7.55 -5.13
N HIS A 125 -17.29 7.02 -5.86
CA HIS A 125 -16.97 5.58 -5.81
C HIS A 125 -16.40 5.16 -4.46
N HIS A 126 -15.64 6.03 -3.80
CA HIS A 126 -14.96 5.76 -2.55
C HIS A 126 -15.78 6.04 -1.29
N GLU A 127 -16.95 6.66 -1.38
CA GLU A 127 -17.79 6.97 -0.22
C GLU A 127 -18.21 5.72 0.57
N LYS A 128 -18.61 4.67 -0.12
CA LYS A 128 -19.08 3.40 0.48
C LYS A 128 -18.86 2.25 -0.52
N PRO A 129 -18.69 1.03 -0.06
CA PRO A 129 -18.46 0.53 1.31
C PRO A 129 -16.99 0.69 1.77
N LEU A 130 -16.69 0.25 3.02
CA LEU A 130 -15.37 0.37 3.67
C LEU A 130 -14.17 0.03 2.76
N TYR A 131 -14.20 -1.08 2.04
CA TYR A 131 -13.10 -1.47 1.15
C TYR A 131 -12.82 -0.46 0.03
N ARG A 132 -13.80 0.36 -0.36
CA ARG A 132 -13.61 1.44 -1.33
C ARG A 132 -13.00 2.68 -0.68
N GLN A 133 -13.33 2.95 0.59
CA GLN A 133 -12.69 4.02 1.36
C GLN A 133 -11.21 3.72 1.55
N VAL A 134 -10.89 2.48 1.92
CA VAL A 134 -9.49 2.00 1.98
C VAL A 134 -8.79 2.11 0.63
N ALA A 135 -9.51 1.82 -0.47
CA ALA A 135 -8.96 1.99 -1.82
C ALA A 135 -8.59 3.45 -2.15
N ARG A 136 -9.29 4.44 -1.57
CA ARG A 136 -8.92 5.85 -1.67
C ARG A 136 -7.52 6.09 -1.09
N ARG A 137 -7.29 5.63 0.14
CA ARG A 137 -5.98 5.74 0.79
C ARG A 137 -4.89 4.97 0.06
N THR A 138 -5.25 3.82 -0.53
CA THR A 138 -4.34 3.08 -1.39
C THR A 138 -3.91 3.91 -2.61
N CYS A 139 -4.84 4.63 -3.25
CA CYS A 139 -4.50 5.55 -4.34
C CYS A 139 -3.59 6.70 -3.87
N GLU A 140 -3.83 7.26 -2.68
CA GLU A 140 -3.00 8.31 -2.07
C GLU A 140 -1.58 7.81 -1.80
N LYS A 141 -1.45 6.60 -1.27
CA LYS A 141 -0.15 5.95 -1.07
C LYS A 141 0.56 5.67 -2.41
N ILE A 142 -0.15 5.16 -3.41
CA ILE A 142 0.42 4.94 -4.75
C ILE A 142 0.97 6.25 -5.33
N ARG A 143 0.26 7.36 -5.13
CA ARG A 143 0.71 8.68 -5.57
C ARG A 143 2.00 9.12 -4.87
N LYS A 144 2.13 8.81 -3.59
CA LYS A 144 3.27 9.22 -2.75
C LYS A 144 4.47 8.29 -2.90
N ASP A 145 4.24 6.99 -2.82
CA ASP A 145 5.28 6.00 -2.58
C ASP A 145 5.55 5.13 -3.83
N GLY A 146 4.70 5.23 -4.85
CA GLY A 146 4.78 4.40 -6.06
C GLY A 146 3.98 3.11 -5.96
N ILE A 147 3.59 2.58 -7.13
CA ILE A 147 2.66 1.45 -7.21
C ILE A 147 3.31 0.13 -6.76
N GLU A 148 4.60 -0.06 -7.03
CA GLU A 148 5.36 -1.26 -6.68
C GLU A 148 5.55 -1.39 -5.17
N VAL A 149 5.87 -0.28 -4.51
CA VAL A 149 6.04 -0.23 -3.05
C VAL A 149 4.72 -0.59 -2.36
N VAL A 150 3.63 0.03 -2.79
CA VAL A 150 2.31 -0.23 -2.22
C VAL A 150 1.84 -1.66 -2.53
N ALA A 151 2.18 -2.22 -3.69
CA ALA A 151 1.87 -3.62 -4.01
C ALA A 151 2.58 -4.60 -3.07
N ALA A 152 3.86 -4.36 -2.76
CA ALA A 152 4.62 -5.16 -1.82
C ALA A 152 4.04 -5.08 -0.39
N GLU A 153 3.65 -3.89 0.07
CA GLU A 153 2.98 -3.71 1.36
C GLU A 153 1.65 -4.46 1.42
N GLN A 154 0.80 -4.31 0.41
CA GLN A 154 -0.49 -4.98 0.35
C GLN A 154 -0.33 -6.49 0.30
N LYS A 155 0.65 -7.01 -0.44
CA LYS A 155 0.97 -8.43 -0.45
C LYS A 155 1.35 -8.94 0.94
N THR A 156 2.21 -8.22 1.65
CA THR A 156 2.61 -8.55 3.03
C THR A 156 1.40 -8.50 3.96
N ARG A 157 0.58 -7.47 3.87
CA ARG A 157 -0.64 -7.27 4.68
C ARG A 157 -1.63 -8.41 4.56
N TRP A 158 -1.84 -8.92 3.34
CA TRP A 158 -2.84 -9.97 3.05
C TRP A 158 -2.25 -11.37 2.95
N THR A 159 -1.00 -11.56 3.37
CA THR A 159 -0.37 -12.87 3.51
C THR A 159 -0.42 -13.34 4.96
N CYS A 160 -0.96 -14.52 5.19
CA CYS A 160 -1.05 -15.11 6.52
C CYS A 160 0.35 -15.41 7.08
N LYS A 161 0.69 -14.84 8.22
CA LYS A 161 1.99 -15.04 8.89
C LYS A 161 2.26 -16.49 9.29
N SER A 162 1.19 -17.29 9.50
CA SER A 162 1.32 -18.67 9.97
C SER A 162 1.48 -19.70 8.85
N CYS A 163 0.84 -19.51 7.70
CA CYS A 163 0.89 -20.47 6.59
C CYS A 163 1.41 -19.90 5.27
N ASN A 164 1.80 -18.65 5.27
CA ASN A 164 2.36 -17.90 4.13
C ASN A 164 1.49 -17.90 2.85
N LYS A 165 0.16 -18.08 3.02
CA LYS A 165 -0.80 -18.02 1.91
C LYS A 165 -1.57 -16.71 1.93
N LEU A 166 -1.87 -16.18 0.75
CA LEU A 166 -2.76 -15.03 0.60
C LEU A 166 -4.16 -15.37 1.07
N PHE A 167 -4.80 -14.41 1.75
CA PHE A 167 -6.21 -14.52 2.13
C PHE A 167 -6.98 -13.28 1.66
N PRO A 168 -8.31 -13.44 1.41
CA PRO A 168 -9.13 -12.32 0.98
C PRO A 168 -9.17 -11.18 2.01
N TRP A 169 -9.06 -9.93 1.56
CA TRP A 169 -9.11 -8.74 2.42
C TRP A 169 -10.45 -8.58 3.18
N ASN A 170 -11.52 -9.24 2.75
CA ASN A 170 -12.79 -9.30 3.48
C ASN A 170 -12.89 -10.49 4.45
N THR A 171 -11.80 -11.21 4.69
CA THR A 171 -11.75 -12.29 5.70
C THR A 171 -11.84 -11.68 7.10
N THR A 172 -12.68 -12.27 7.95
CA THR A 172 -12.85 -11.87 9.34
C THR A 172 -12.36 -12.97 10.28
N GLY A 173 -11.58 -12.59 11.28
CA GLY A 173 -11.18 -13.43 12.41
C GLY A 173 -10.12 -14.48 12.13
N SER A 174 -10.26 -15.35 11.13
CA SER A 174 -9.32 -16.45 10.91
C SER A 174 -8.98 -16.70 9.46
N CYS A 175 -7.72 -17.09 9.22
CA CYS A 175 -7.22 -17.47 7.91
C CYS A 175 -8.03 -18.65 7.33
N PRO A 176 -8.51 -18.57 6.09
CA PRO A 176 -9.29 -19.65 5.49
C PRO A 176 -8.49 -20.93 5.29
N HIS A 177 -7.16 -20.84 5.25
CA HIS A 177 -6.28 -21.98 4.99
C HIS A 177 -5.83 -22.72 6.26
N CYS A 178 -5.37 -22.00 7.29
CA CYS A 178 -4.76 -22.60 8.49
C CYS A 178 -5.54 -22.32 9.78
N LYS A 179 -6.64 -21.59 9.72
CA LYS A 179 -7.53 -21.23 10.84
C LYS A 179 -6.89 -20.38 11.95
N LYS A 180 -5.64 -19.95 11.78
CA LYS A 180 -5.01 -18.99 12.71
C LYS A 180 -5.61 -17.62 12.55
N ALA A 181 -5.61 -16.85 13.62
CA ALA A 181 -6.14 -15.49 13.63
C ALA A 181 -5.44 -14.61 12.57
N VAL A 182 -6.22 -13.82 11.86
CA VAL A 182 -5.77 -12.79 10.91
C VAL A 182 -6.50 -11.49 11.19
N GLU A 183 -5.83 -10.40 10.90
CA GLU A 183 -6.38 -9.07 11.07
C GLU A 183 -7.29 -8.73 9.88
N ALA A 184 -8.56 -8.44 10.18
CA ALA A 184 -9.55 -8.02 9.20
C ALA A 184 -9.30 -6.57 8.71
N LEU A 185 -9.94 -6.23 7.60
CA LEU A 185 -10.07 -4.84 7.18
C LEU A 185 -10.84 -4.06 8.24
N SER A 186 -10.34 -2.91 8.66
CA SER A 186 -10.92 -2.11 9.74
C SER A 186 -11.19 -0.67 9.32
N ASP A 187 -12.06 0.02 10.06
CA ASP A 187 -12.35 1.45 9.84
C ASP A 187 -11.14 2.35 10.06
N LYS A 188 -10.10 1.86 10.77
CA LYS A 188 -8.84 2.58 10.94
C LYS A 188 -8.04 2.72 9.64
N GLU A 189 -8.34 1.87 8.66
CA GLU A 189 -7.70 1.86 7.35
C GLU A 189 -8.50 2.68 6.29
N ALA A 190 -9.69 3.20 6.65
CA ALA A 190 -10.58 3.96 5.77
C ALA A 190 -10.32 5.48 5.76
#